data_39db25cf690664982fe2271706968b00
#
_entry.id   39db25cf690664982fe2271706968b00
#
_cell.length_a   1.000
_cell.length_b   1.000
_cell.length_c   1.000
_cell.angle_alpha   90.00
_cell.angle_beta   90.00
_cell.angle_gamma   90.00
#
_symmetry.space_group_name_H-M   'P 1'
#
loop_
_entity.id
_entity.type
_entity.pdbx_description
1 polymer ?
#
loop_
_entity_poly.entity_id
_entity_poly.type
_entity_poly.pdbx_seq_one_letter_code
_entity_poly.pdbx_strand_id
1 'polypeptide(L)'
;MKIYRIMNKTYLLSIIAAVLIMVGCTKVEVKNVQGEVLAIKEVPATAGEFMLPVTVKNEPNLYWRVRPISDWLHVSDQNWKQNAYNLTVNYDSNESSMYVRNFARVGHLVVETYDGFVADTIVVKQRGITPDMSLENKVVAASETECEIAFSSNLTDACRPGMTFTASESWVNSIEYLGCGTHLLVKFAANDGAERQSVVTVSFTDAWGVITSAECVLTQEAYVAPQPEPEPENPETPETPENPETPETPENPETPENPETPETPETPAEPSPEPENAE
;
A
#
# COMPACT_ATOMS: atom_id res chain seq x y z
N MET A 1 5.55 -7.12 -25.96
CA MET A 1 4.92 -7.74 -24.78
C MET A 1 5.42 -9.14 -24.40
N LYS A 2 5.87 -9.98 -25.33
CA LYS A 2 6.45 -11.32 -25.02
C LYS A 2 7.87 -11.30 -24.40
N ILE A 3 8.67 -10.27 -24.65
CA ILE A 3 10.08 -10.18 -24.22
C ILE A 3 10.18 -9.86 -22.71
N TYR A 4 9.32 -9.01 -22.16
CA TYR A 4 9.32 -8.66 -20.72
C TYR A 4 8.93 -9.85 -19.81
N ARG A 5 8.05 -10.73 -20.28
CA ARG A 5 7.65 -11.93 -19.53
C ARG A 5 8.74 -13.00 -19.47
N ILE A 6 9.65 -12.99 -20.44
CA ILE A 6 10.80 -13.92 -20.50
C ILE A 6 11.92 -13.40 -19.58
N MET A 7 12.15 -12.08 -19.52
CA MET A 7 13.17 -11.50 -18.65
C MET A 7 12.86 -11.72 -17.17
N ASN A 8 11.61 -11.52 -16.72
CA ASN A 8 11.25 -11.76 -15.31
C ASN A 8 11.38 -13.23 -14.89
N LYS A 9 11.09 -14.18 -15.78
CA LYS A 9 11.31 -15.61 -15.50
C LYS A 9 12.80 -15.97 -15.46
N THR A 10 13.62 -15.33 -16.28
CA THR A 10 15.07 -15.58 -16.30
C THR A 10 15.76 -14.98 -15.08
N TYR A 11 15.33 -13.80 -14.61
CA TYR A 11 15.82 -13.21 -13.37
C TYR A 11 15.41 -14.02 -12.14
N LEU A 12 14.15 -14.48 -12.08
CA LEU A 12 13.68 -15.32 -10.97
C LEU A 12 14.41 -16.67 -10.95
N LEU A 13 14.63 -17.27 -12.13
CA LEU A 13 15.41 -18.51 -12.26
C LEU A 13 16.91 -18.29 -11.95
N SER A 14 17.48 -17.12 -12.27
CA SER A 14 18.87 -16.83 -11.92
C SER A 14 19.05 -16.52 -10.44
N ILE A 15 18.08 -15.91 -9.77
CA ILE A 15 18.10 -15.73 -8.31
C ILE A 15 17.91 -17.08 -7.60
N ILE A 16 16.99 -17.92 -8.05
CA ILE A 16 16.80 -19.27 -7.52
C ILE A 16 18.04 -20.14 -7.84
N ALA A 17 18.63 -20.02 -9.02
CA ALA A 17 19.88 -20.72 -9.36
C ALA A 17 21.08 -20.17 -8.58
N ALA A 18 21.15 -18.86 -8.30
CA ALA A 18 22.20 -18.29 -7.46
C ALA A 18 22.05 -18.73 -5.98
N VAL A 19 20.81 -18.82 -5.48
CA VAL A 19 20.54 -19.40 -4.15
C VAL A 19 20.83 -20.89 -4.12
N LEU A 20 20.47 -21.65 -5.18
CA LEU A 20 20.79 -23.06 -5.31
C LEU A 20 22.29 -23.32 -5.53
N ILE A 21 23.02 -22.43 -6.22
CA ILE A 21 24.46 -22.53 -6.39
C ILE A 21 25.17 -22.21 -5.06
N MET A 22 24.65 -21.32 -4.24
CA MET A 22 25.17 -21.08 -2.89
C MET A 22 24.92 -22.26 -1.95
N VAL A 23 23.80 -22.97 -2.13
CA VAL A 23 23.54 -24.24 -1.42
C VAL A 23 24.29 -25.43 -2.03
N GLY A 24 24.62 -25.39 -3.33
CA GLY A 24 25.28 -26.48 -4.07
C GLY A 24 26.81 -26.46 -4.02
N CYS A 25 27.44 -25.33 -3.68
CA CYS A 25 28.90 -25.23 -3.59
C CYS A 25 29.48 -25.48 -2.20
N THR A 26 28.64 -25.63 -1.19
CA THR A 26 29.06 -26.04 0.16
C THR A 26 28.73 -27.53 0.41
N LYS A 27 29.25 -28.42 -0.44
CA LYS A 27 29.73 -29.68 0.08
C LYS A 27 31.09 -29.49 0.76
N VAL A 28 31.19 -28.48 1.55
CA VAL A 28 32.07 -28.53 2.71
C VAL A 28 31.38 -29.54 3.61
N GLU A 29 32.02 -30.64 3.90
CA GLU A 29 31.60 -31.57 4.95
C GLU A 29 31.10 -30.70 6.09
N VAL A 30 29.80 -30.81 6.40
CA VAL A 30 29.16 -30.06 7.47
C VAL A 30 29.96 -30.39 8.70
N LYS A 31 30.90 -29.54 9.06
CA LYS A 31 31.66 -29.73 10.27
C LYS A 31 30.65 -29.72 11.36
N ASN A 32 30.68 -30.76 12.16
CA ASN A 32 29.68 -31.24 13.13
C ASN A 32 29.30 -30.23 14.22
N VAL A 33 29.18 -28.95 13.88
CA VAL A 33 28.69 -27.90 14.78
C VAL A 33 27.31 -27.47 14.29
N GLN A 34 26.31 -27.71 15.08
CA GLN A 34 24.94 -27.38 14.77
C GLN A 34 24.34 -26.53 15.88
N GLY A 35 23.77 -25.40 15.51
CA GLY A 35 22.88 -24.66 16.40
C GLY A 35 21.50 -25.35 16.38
N GLU A 36 21.18 -26.03 17.46
CA GLU A 36 19.92 -26.79 17.58
C GLU A 36 18.72 -25.92 17.98
N VAL A 37 18.62 -24.71 17.51
CA VAL A 37 17.30 -24.10 17.52
C VAL A 37 16.77 -24.25 16.11
N LEU A 38 15.50 -24.75 16.01
CA LEU A 38 14.72 -24.73 14.78
C LEU A 38 15.31 -23.73 13.78
N ALA A 39 15.57 -24.13 12.56
CA ALA A 39 16.21 -23.28 11.52
C ALA A 39 15.62 -21.86 11.44
N ILE A 40 14.47 -21.64 12.10
CA ILE A 40 13.76 -20.37 12.21
C ILE A 40 13.28 -20.20 13.66
N LYS A 41 13.73 -19.11 14.32
CA LYS A 41 13.27 -18.67 15.64
C LYS A 41 12.36 -17.46 15.49
N GLU A 42 11.10 -17.58 15.92
CA GLU A 42 10.19 -16.44 16.00
C GLU A 42 10.26 -15.80 17.42
N VAL A 43 10.32 -14.48 17.45
CA VAL A 43 10.36 -13.68 18.69
C VAL A 43 9.34 -12.53 18.59
N PRO A 44 8.82 -12.06 19.76
CA PRO A 44 7.87 -10.95 19.80
C PRO A 44 8.51 -9.62 19.35
N ALA A 45 7.68 -8.59 19.18
CA ALA A 45 8.15 -7.23 18.88
C ALA A 45 8.91 -6.59 20.05
N THR A 46 8.56 -6.91 21.30
CA THR A 46 9.27 -6.44 22.49
C THR A 46 10.69 -6.96 22.51
N ALA A 47 11.61 -6.18 23.09
CA ALA A 47 12.96 -6.66 23.37
C ALA A 47 12.95 -7.88 24.28
N GLY A 48 13.94 -8.74 24.14
CA GLY A 48 14.03 -9.96 24.96
C GLY A 48 15.27 -10.77 24.66
N GLU A 49 15.22 -12.02 25.13
CA GLU A 49 16.31 -12.97 24.94
C GLU A 49 15.80 -14.39 24.69
N PHE A 50 16.66 -15.21 24.11
CA PHE A 50 16.44 -16.65 24.00
C PHE A 50 17.75 -17.41 24.11
N MET A 51 17.66 -18.66 24.55
CA MET A 51 18.81 -19.57 24.59
C MET A 51 19.02 -20.22 23.21
N LEU A 52 20.24 -20.18 22.73
CA LEU A 52 20.69 -20.87 21.53
C LEU A 52 21.63 -22.01 21.94
N PRO A 53 21.16 -23.26 21.99
CA PRO A 53 22.01 -24.40 22.19
C PRO A 53 22.81 -24.66 20.90
N VAL A 54 24.14 -24.77 21.04
CA VAL A 54 25.04 -25.16 19.97
C VAL A 54 25.69 -26.48 20.35
N THR A 55 25.58 -27.47 19.50
CA THR A 55 26.16 -28.81 19.71
C THR A 55 27.29 -29.07 18.76
N VAL A 56 28.28 -29.85 19.19
CA VAL A 56 29.41 -30.32 18.39
C VAL A 56 29.38 -31.85 18.38
N LYS A 57 29.34 -32.45 17.19
CA LYS A 57 29.29 -33.90 17.01
C LYS A 57 30.62 -34.39 16.47
N ASN A 58 31.21 -35.38 17.19
CA ASN A 58 32.38 -36.15 16.76
C ASN A 58 33.70 -35.37 16.54
N GLU A 59 33.79 -34.08 16.94
CA GLU A 59 35.00 -33.27 16.82
C GLU A 59 35.25 -32.46 18.08
N PRO A 60 35.73 -33.06 19.18
CA PRO A 60 35.84 -32.39 20.49
C PRO A 60 36.87 -31.23 20.52
N ASN A 61 37.71 -31.10 19.51
CA ASN A 61 38.72 -30.01 19.42
C ASN A 61 38.31 -28.91 18.45
N LEU A 62 37.11 -28.94 17.90
CA LEU A 62 36.67 -27.94 16.97
C LEU A 62 36.29 -26.65 17.73
N TYR A 63 36.93 -25.55 17.36
CA TYR A 63 36.59 -24.22 17.86
C TYR A 63 35.49 -23.61 16.97
N TRP A 64 34.50 -23.03 17.60
CA TRP A 64 33.39 -22.39 16.95
C TRP A 64 32.95 -21.14 17.72
N ARG A 65 32.22 -20.23 17.07
CA ARG A 65 31.53 -19.10 17.67
C ARG A 65 30.26 -18.78 16.93
N VAL A 66 29.37 -18.00 17.57
CA VAL A 66 28.19 -17.43 16.93
C VAL A 66 28.42 -15.94 16.70
N ARG A 67 28.16 -15.49 15.49
CA ARG A 67 28.27 -14.09 15.12
C ARG A 67 26.91 -13.59 14.59
N PRO A 68 26.35 -12.50 15.16
CA PRO A 68 25.17 -11.86 14.58
C PRO A 68 25.55 -11.16 13.27
N ILE A 69 24.67 -11.27 12.27
CA ILE A 69 24.78 -10.53 10.99
C ILE A 69 23.88 -9.30 11.02
N SER A 70 22.84 -9.33 11.84
CA SER A 70 21.88 -8.22 11.96
C SER A 70 22.16 -7.41 13.23
N ASP A 71 22.15 -6.08 13.12
CA ASP A 71 22.55 -5.14 14.17
C ASP A 71 21.67 -5.23 15.43
N TRP A 72 20.43 -5.69 15.30
CA TRP A 72 19.48 -5.84 16.39
C TRP A 72 19.58 -7.18 17.15
N LEU A 73 20.50 -8.06 16.75
CA LEU A 73 20.78 -9.33 17.42
C LEU A 73 22.13 -9.23 18.13
N HIS A 74 22.18 -9.63 19.38
CA HIS A 74 23.36 -9.55 20.23
C HIS A 74 23.62 -10.89 20.90
N VAL A 75 24.77 -11.47 20.68
CA VAL A 75 25.20 -12.71 21.34
C VAL A 75 25.97 -12.35 22.60
N SER A 76 25.60 -12.91 23.74
CA SER A 76 26.20 -12.60 25.04
C SER A 76 27.70 -12.89 25.10
N ASP A 77 28.17 -13.86 24.34
CA ASP A 77 29.59 -14.27 24.32
C ASP A 77 29.98 -14.70 22.91
N GLN A 78 30.76 -13.88 22.23
CA GLN A 78 31.26 -14.12 20.87
C GLN A 78 32.66 -14.74 20.86
N ASN A 79 33.21 -15.14 22.02
CA ASN A 79 34.50 -15.82 22.05
C ASN A 79 34.39 -17.22 21.45
N TRP A 80 35.56 -17.73 21.01
CA TRP A 80 35.68 -19.09 20.51
C TRP A 80 35.37 -20.11 21.61
N LYS A 81 34.52 -21.07 21.32
CA LYS A 81 34.10 -22.16 22.19
C LYS A 81 34.60 -23.49 21.65
N GLN A 82 34.71 -24.44 22.56
CA GLN A 82 34.83 -25.86 22.27
C GLN A 82 33.63 -26.60 22.88
N ASN A 83 33.33 -27.76 22.35
CA ASN A 83 32.22 -28.58 22.83
C ASN A 83 30.83 -27.91 22.71
N ALA A 84 29.79 -28.60 23.18
CA ALA A 84 28.45 -28.05 23.22
C ALA A 84 28.35 -26.90 24.26
N TYR A 85 27.64 -25.85 23.90
CA TYR A 85 27.43 -24.70 24.78
C TYR A 85 26.09 -24.00 24.48
N ASN A 86 25.46 -23.49 25.54
CA ASN A 86 24.25 -22.67 25.41
C ASN A 86 24.63 -21.20 25.45
N LEU A 87 24.28 -20.47 24.38
CA LEU A 87 24.50 -19.03 24.30
C LEU A 87 23.18 -18.29 24.55
N THR A 88 23.24 -17.16 25.22
CA THR A 88 22.13 -16.23 25.30
C THR A 88 22.21 -15.28 24.11
N VAL A 89 21.13 -15.17 23.36
CA VAL A 89 20.94 -14.20 22.29
C VAL A 89 19.91 -13.18 22.75
N ASN A 90 20.32 -11.93 22.84
CA ASN A 90 19.43 -10.79 23.09
C ASN A 90 19.01 -10.19 21.77
N TYR A 91 17.83 -9.62 21.74
CA TYR A 91 17.33 -8.89 20.57
C TYR A 91 16.64 -7.59 20.99
N ASP A 92 16.85 -6.56 20.17
CA ASP A 92 16.30 -5.24 20.40
C ASP A 92 14.80 -5.20 20.12
N SER A 93 14.10 -4.23 20.72
CA SER A 93 12.69 -3.98 20.44
C SER A 93 12.47 -3.64 18.96
N ASN A 94 11.38 -4.16 18.42
CA ASN A 94 10.82 -3.83 17.11
C ASN A 94 9.40 -3.25 17.27
N GLU A 95 9.11 -2.70 18.46
CA GLU A 95 7.84 -2.04 18.71
C GLU A 95 7.74 -0.73 17.95
N SER A 96 6.57 -0.45 17.43
CA SER A 96 6.28 0.82 16.78
C SER A 96 5.99 1.91 17.80
N SER A 97 6.32 3.14 17.46
CA SER A 97 5.98 4.33 18.22
C SER A 97 5.02 5.23 17.44
N MET A 98 4.64 6.35 18.02
CA MET A 98 3.85 7.36 17.34
C MET A 98 4.50 7.83 16.01
N TYR A 99 5.83 7.84 15.95
CA TYR A 99 6.59 8.40 14.81
C TYR A 99 7.25 7.32 13.94
N VAL A 100 7.34 6.09 14.41
CA VAL A 100 8.07 5.01 13.73
C VAL A 100 7.18 3.80 13.60
N ARG A 101 7.03 3.31 12.38
CA ARG A 101 6.27 2.09 12.04
C ARG A 101 7.26 0.97 11.77
N ASN A 102 7.35 0.02 12.68
CA ASN A 102 8.23 -1.13 12.57
C ASN A 102 7.42 -2.37 12.18
N PHE A 103 7.63 -2.84 10.96
CA PHE A 103 7.05 -4.10 10.46
C PHE A 103 7.92 -5.29 10.88
N ALA A 104 7.40 -6.49 10.63
CA ALA A 104 8.16 -7.72 10.85
C ALA A 104 9.54 -7.66 10.15
N ARG A 105 10.58 -8.13 10.84
CA ARG A 105 11.95 -8.17 10.30
C ARG A 105 12.58 -9.54 10.45
N VAL A 106 13.58 -9.80 9.63
CA VAL A 106 14.36 -11.03 9.62
C VAL A 106 15.81 -10.70 9.90
N GLY A 107 16.43 -11.45 10.79
CA GLY A 107 17.85 -11.37 11.10
C GLY A 107 18.49 -12.74 11.06
N HIS A 108 19.81 -12.76 11.07
CA HIS A 108 20.60 -13.98 10.96
C HIS A 108 21.70 -14.04 12.01
N LEU A 109 21.89 -15.24 12.54
CA LEU A 109 23.04 -15.63 13.34
C LEU A 109 23.83 -16.68 12.57
N VAL A 110 25.13 -16.53 12.48
CA VAL A 110 26.01 -17.47 11.81
C VAL A 110 26.83 -18.21 12.85
N VAL A 111 26.81 -19.52 12.79
CA VAL A 111 27.73 -20.40 13.52
C VAL A 111 28.93 -20.65 12.61
N GLU A 112 30.09 -20.13 12.99
CA GLU A 112 31.30 -20.25 12.21
C GLU A 112 32.38 -21.03 12.99
N THR A 113 33.22 -21.73 12.26
CA THR A 113 34.37 -22.48 12.82
C THR A 113 35.65 -21.66 12.69
N TYR A 114 36.67 -21.96 13.49
CA TYR A 114 37.89 -21.19 13.56
C TYR A 114 38.65 -21.08 12.22
N ASP A 115 38.46 -22.06 11.34
CA ASP A 115 39.01 -22.06 9.99
C ASP A 115 38.16 -21.23 8.98
N GLY A 116 37.19 -20.48 9.47
CA GLY A 116 36.40 -19.52 8.69
C GLY A 116 35.23 -20.11 7.92
N PHE A 117 34.87 -21.36 8.15
CA PHE A 117 33.68 -21.95 7.52
C PHE A 117 32.40 -21.63 8.29
N VAL A 118 31.33 -21.35 7.56
CA VAL A 118 29.98 -21.28 8.11
C VAL A 118 29.46 -22.71 8.30
N ALA A 119 29.28 -23.10 9.56
CA ALA A 119 28.76 -24.41 9.90
C ALA A 119 27.22 -24.44 9.88
N ASP A 120 26.58 -23.33 10.30
CA ASP A 120 25.11 -23.22 10.36
C ASP A 120 24.67 -21.75 10.28
N THR A 121 23.42 -21.52 9.90
CA THR A 121 22.79 -20.20 9.90
C THR A 121 21.40 -20.29 10.51
N ILE A 122 21.17 -19.54 11.58
CA ILE A 122 19.90 -19.45 12.27
C ILE A 122 19.17 -18.20 11.81
N VAL A 123 17.95 -18.36 11.34
CA VAL A 123 17.06 -17.29 10.95
C VAL A 123 16.24 -16.86 12.16
N VAL A 124 16.30 -15.59 12.54
CA VAL A 124 15.47 -15.02 13.60
C VAL A 124 14.44 -14.10 12.97
N LYS A 125 13.16 -14.43 13.17
CA LYS A 125 12.03 -13.64 12.71
C LYS A 125 11.45 -12.87 13.88
N GLN A 126 11.50 -11.54 13.84
CA GLN A 126 10.90 -10.71 14.88
C GLN A 126 9.61 -10.07 14.39
N ARG A 127 8.56 -10.15 15.21
CA ARG A 127 7.27 -9.52 14.94
C ARG A 127 7.40 -8.00 14.92
N GLY A 128 6.47 -7.36 14.25
CA GLY A 128 6.24 -5.93 14.24
C GLY A 128 4.75 -5.65 14.18
N ILE A 129 4.36 -4.47 13.70
CA ILE A 129 2.95 -4.18 13.43
C ILE A 129 2.47 -5.03 12.25
N THR A 130 1.18 -5.38 12.29
CA THR A 130 0.52 -6.03 11.15
C THR A 130 0.22 -4.97 10.10
N PRO A 131 0.57 -5.20 8.80
CA PRO A 131 0.11 -4.35 7.72
C PRO A 131 -1.42 -4.27 7.70
N ASP A 132 -1.94 -3.07 7.51
CA ASP A 132 -3.37 -2.80 7.37
C ASP A 132 -3.57 -1.86 6.20
N MET A 133 -4.49 -2.20 5.30
CA MET A 133 -4.75 -1.48 4.05
C MET A 133 -6.23 -1.56 3.71
N SER A 134 -6.75 -0.47 3.14
CA SER A 134 -8.10 -0.45 2.56
C SER A 134 -8.16 0.42 1.32
N LEU A 135 -9.05 0.07 0.40
CA LEU A 135 -9.38 0.80 -0.81
C LEU A 135 -10.88 1.06 -0.85
N GLU A 136 -11.27 2.20 -1.41
CA GLU A 136 -12.66 2.53 -1.64
C GLU A 136 -13.07 2.23 -3.07
N ASN A 137 -14.29 1.69 -3.26
CA ASN A 137 -14.85 1.48 -4.58
C ASN A 137 -15.02 2.82 -5.30
N LYS A 138 -14.82 2.81 -6.62
CA LYS A 138 -14.91 4.01 -7.45
C LYS A 138 -15.79 3.78 -8.65
N VAL A 139 -16.68 4.73 -8.91
CA VAL A 139 -17.47 4.80 -10.15
C VAL A 139 -17.01 6.02 -10.93
N VAL A 140 -16.81 5.88 -12.22
CA VAL A 140 -16.34 6.92 -13.13
C VAL A 140 -17.19 6.95 -14.39
N ALA A 141 -17.28 8.13 -15.02
CA ALA A 141 -18.03 8.26 -16.28
C ALA A 141 -17.34 7.54 -17.42
N ALA A 142 -18.10 7.18 -18.46
CA ALA A 142 -17.59 6.49 -19.66
C ALA A 142 -16.43 7.23 -20.34
N SER A 143 -16.48 8.57 -20.38
CA SER A 143 -15.48 9.42 -21.04
C SER A 143 -14.20 9.63 -20.25
N GLU A 144 -14.20 9.33 -18.95
CA GLU A 144 -13.00 9.51 -18.10
C GLU A 144 -11.91 8.50 -18.49
N THR A 145 -10.66 8.91 -18.32
CA THR A 145 -9.48 8.09 -18.65
C THR A 145 -8.52 7.95 -17.49
N GLU A 146 -8.81 8.63 -16.38
CA GLU A 146 -8.08 8.50 -15.12
C GLU A 146 -8.97 8.83 -13.94
N CYS A 147 -8.65 8.28 -12.77
CA CYS A 147 -9.30 8.65 -11.51
C CYS A 147 -8.35 8.43 -10.33
N GLU A 148 -8.68 9.08 -9.22
CA GLU A 148 -8.05 8.80 -7.94
C GLU A 148 -8.94 7.87 -7.11
N ILE A 149 -8.33 6.81 -6.56
CA ILE A 149 -8.95 5.88 -5.61
C ILE A 149 -8.37 6.17 -4.23
N ALA A 150 -9.24 6.40 -3.25
CA ALA A 150 -8.82 6.58 -1.86
C ALA A 150 -8.15 5.28 -1.34
N PHE A 151 -6.97 5.44 -0.80
CA PHE A 151 -6.16 4.37 -0.23
C PHE A 151 -5.80 4.75 1.20
N SER A 152 -6.15 3.90 2.15
CA SER A 152 -5.74 4.06 3.55
C SER A 152 -4.83 2.91 3.95
N SER A 153 -3.73 3.22 4.61
CA SER A 153 -2.84 2.19 5.14
C SER A 153 -2.02 2.68 6.32
N ASN A 154 -1.51 1.73 7.11
CA ASN A 154 -0.49 1.98 8.11
C ASN A 154 0.94 1.82 7.55
N LEU A 155 1.10 1.56 6.25
CA LEU A 155 2.39 1.46 5.56
C LEU A 155 3.03 2.85 5.43
N THR A 156 4.35 2.87 5.30
CA THR A 156 5.14 4.07 5.03
C THR A 156 5.72 4.01 3.61
N ASP A 157 6.23 5.13 3.10
CA ASP A 157 6.88 5.16 1.78
C ASP A 157 8.07 4.20 1.68
N ALA A 158 8.73 3.88 2.79
CA ALA A 158 9.78 2.87 2.85
C ALA A 158 9.28 1.45 2.50
N CYS A 159 7.99 1.18 2.63
CA CYS A 159 7.37 -0.10 2.28
C CYS A 159 7.09 -0.25 0.78
N ARG A 160 7.17 0.85 0.01
CA ARG A 160 6.83 0.87 -1.42
C ARG A 160 7.52 -0.22 -2.26
N PRO A 161 8.80 -0.57 -2.05
CA PRO A 161 9.43 -1.66 -2.80
C PRO A 161 8.77 -3.04 -2.63
N GLY A 162 8.07 -3.25 -1.51
CA GLY A 162 7.32 -4.47 -1.24
C GLY A 162 5.86 -4.43 -1.68
N MET A 163 5.38 -3.30 -2.23
CA MET A 163 4.02 -3.13 -2.71
C MET A 163 3.90 -3.50 -4.18
N THR A 164 2.79 -4.13 -4.53
CA THR A 164 2.41 -4.42 -5.91
C THR A 164 0.99 -3.92 -6.17
N PHE A 165 0.76 -3.44 -7.39
CA PHE A 165 -0.50 -2.87 -7.83
C PHE A 165 -0.94 -3.60 -9.08
N THR A 166 -2.16 -4.14 -9.07
CA THR A 166 -2.70 -4.90 -10.20
C THR A 166 -4.16 -4.55 -10.45
N ALA A 167 -4.59 -4.77 -11.67
CA ALA A 167 -6.00 -4.71 -12.07
C ALA A 167 -6.38 -6.03 -12.76
N SER A 168 -7.62 -6.48 -12.57
CA SER A 168 -8.11 -7.72 -13.18
C SER A 168 -8.29 -7.60 -14.68
N GLU A 169 -8.59 -6.40 -15.17
CA GLU A 169 -8.97 -6.15 -16.54
C GLU A 169 -7.93 -5.33 -17.33
N SER A 170 -7.76 -5.66 -18.58
CA SER A 170 -6.74 -5.07 -19.45
C SER A 170 -7.04 -3.63 -19.89
N TRP A 171 -8.26 -3.13 -19.71
CA TRP A 171 -8.61 -1.75 -20.00
C TRP A 171 -8.05 -0.76 -18.96
N VAL A 172 -7.61 -1.23 -17.80
CA VAL A 172 -6.82 -0.47 -16.83
C VAL A 172 -5.35 -0.51 -17.26
N ASN A 173 -4.79 0.63 -17.61
CA ASN A 173 -3.47 0.76 -18.21
C ASN A 173 -2.34 0.85 -17.18
N SER A 174 -2.54 1.63 -16.12
CA SER A 174 -1.56 1.80 -15.04
C SER A 174 -2.21 2.17 -13.73
N ILE A 175 -1.53 1.83 -12.64
CA ILE A 175 -1.86 2.22 -11.27
C ILE A 175 -0.60 2.81 -10.68
N GLU A 176 -0.68 4.06 -10.24
CA GLU A 176 0.43 4.81 -9.66
C GLU A 176 0.11 5.20 -8.21
N TYR A 177 1.04 4.95 -7.31
CA TYR A 177 0.95 5.40 -5.94
C TYR A 177 1.44 6.84 -5.82
N LEU A 178 0.56 7.77 -5.43
CA LEU A 178 0.84 9.20 -5.43
C LEU A 178 1.67 9.70 -4.23
N GLY A 179 2.20 8.80 -3.41
CA GLY A 179 2.95 9.17 -2.21
C GLY A 179 2.05 9.65 -1.06
N CYS A 180 2.62 9.81 0.13
CA CYS A 180 1.90 10.17 1.37
C CYS A 180 0.72 9.24 1.74
N GLY A 181 0.54 8.13 1.03
CA GLY A 181 -0.32 7.00 1.42
C GLY A 181 -1.82 7.21 1.36
N THR A 182 -2.34 8.21 0.62
CA THR A 182 -3.77 8.51 0.64
C THR A 182 -4.52 8.21 -0.64
N HIS A 183 -3.84 8.12 -1.79
CA HIS A 183 -4.51 7.92 -3.08
C HIS A 183 -3.67 7.11 -4.07
N LEU A 184 -4.37 6.40 -4.94
CA LEU A 184 -3.84 5.76 -6.14
C LEU A 184 -4.37 6.51 -7.36
N LEU A 185 -3.50 6.89 -8.28
CA LEU A 185 -3.90 7.36 -9.60
C LEU A 185 -4.04 6.15 -10.52
N VAL A 186 -5.23 5.91 -11.01
CA VAL A 186 -5.53 4.81 -11.94
C VAL A 186 -5.84 5.38 -13.32
N LYS A 187 -5.09 4.96 -14.35
CA LYS A 187 -5.31 5.36 -15.74
C LYS A 187 -5.87 4.20 -16.53
N PHE A 188 -6.86 4.51 -17.36
CA PHE A 188 -7.61 3.51 -18.12
C PHE A 188 -8.09 4.08 -19.47
N ALA A 189 -8.59 3.21 -20.33
CA ALA A 189 -9.18 3.62 -21.60
C ALA A 189 -10.61 4.16 -21.39
N ALA A 190 -11.03 5.15 -22.19
CA ALA A 190 -12.42 5.55 -22.26
C ALA A 190 -13.31 4.35 -22.63
N ASN A 191 -14.55 4.35 -22.18
CA ASN A 191 -15.53 3.31 -22.46
C ASN A 191 -16.46 3.79 -23.58
N ASP A 192 -16.54 3.06 -24.66
CA ASP A 192 -17.44 3.29 -25.81
C ASP A 192 -18.58 2.26 -25.90
N GLY A 193 -18.71 1.42 -24.86
CA GLY A 193 -19.66 0.33 -24.80
C GLY A 193 -20.51 0.29 -23.53
N ALA A 194 -20.87 -0.91 -23.11
CA ALA A 194 -21.60 -1.16 -21.88
C ALA A 194 -20.76 -0.86 -20.64
N GLU A 195 -21.43 -0.72 -19.49
CA GLU A 195 -20.76 -0.64 -18.18
C GLU A 195 -19.76 -1.78 -18.01
N ARG A 196 -18.61 -1.46 -17.42
CA ARG A 196 -17.55 -2.44 -17.17
C ARG A 196 -16.92 -2.23 -15.80
N GLN A 197 -16.37 -3.30 -15.26
CA GLN A 197 -15.76 -3.31 -13.94
C GLN A 197 -14.37 -3.93 -13.99
N SER A 198 -13.51 -3.49 -13.08
CA SER A 198 -12.19 -4.07 -12.83
C SER A 198 -11.94 -4.09 -11.32
N VAL A 199 -11.37 -5.17 -10.82
CA VAL A 199 -10.87 -5.22 -9.45
C VAL A 199 -9.46 -4.64 -9.44
N VAL A 200 -9.27 -3.59 -8.65
CA VAL A 200 -7.96 -2.99 -8.36
C VAL A 200 -7.47 -3.58 -7.04
N THR A 201 -6.29 -4.17 -7.06
CA THR A 201 -5.67 -4.83 -5.90
C THR A 201 -4.34 -4.16 -5.56
N VAL A 202 -4.16 -3.82 -4.31
CA VAL A 202 -2.86 -3.46 -3.70
C VAL A 202 -2.43 -4.59 -2.79
N SER A 203 -1.22 -5.08 -2.96
CA SER A 203 -0.65 -6.11 -2.08
C SER A 203 0.70 -5.65 -1.54
N PHE A 204 0.97 -5.96 -0.28
CA PHE A 204 2.26 -5.74 0.37
C PHE A 204 2.79 -7.08 0.90
N THR A 205 4.06 -7.36 0.60
CA THR A 205 4.75 -8.55 1.12
C THR A 205 5.73 -8.10 2.20
N ASP A 206 5.54 -8.57 3.41
CA ASP A 206 6.44 -8.27 4.53
C ASP A 206 7.75 -9.07 4.45
N ALA A 207 8.68 -8.79 5.38
CA ALA A 207 9.95 -9.50 5.45
C ALA A 207 9.84 -11.01 5.77
N TRP A 208 8.70 -11.46 6.24
CA TRP A 208 8.42 -12.88 6.49
C TRP A 208 7.83 -13.58 5.27
N GLY A 209 7.53 -12.81 4.20
CA GLY A 209 6.86 -13.30 3.01
C GLY A 209 5.34 -13.41 3.16
N VAL A 210 4.77 -12.81 4.21
CA VAL A 210 3.32 -12.74 4.39
C VAL A 210 2.76 -11.63 3.51
N ILE A 211 1.72 -11.97 2.74
CA ILE A 211 1.06 -11.04 1.83
C ILE A 211 -0.22 -10.52 2.51
N THR A 212 -0.32 -9.20 2.59
CA THR A 212 -1.56 -8.51 2.96
C THR A 212 -2.07 -7.78 1.74
N SER A 213 -3.37 -7.85 1.44
CA SER A 213 -3.97 -7.24 0.26
C SER A 213 -5.22 -6.45 0.60
N ALA A 214 -5.47 -5.38 -0.16
CA ALA A 214 -6.72 -4.66 -0.20
C ALA A 214 -7.22 -4.59 -1.64
N GLU A 215 -8.53 -4.64 -1.82
CA GLU A 215 -9.18 -4.66 -3.12
C GLU A 215 -10.33 -3.66 -3.15
N CYS A 216 -10.58 -3.09 -4.33
CA CYS A 216 -11.80 -2.34 -4.61
C CYS A 216 -12.28 -2.59 -6.03
N VAL A 217 -13.53 -2.26 -6.28
CA VAL A 217 -14.12 -2.31 -7.62
C VAL A 217 -14.10 -0.92 -8.24
N LEU A 218 -13.43 -0.82 -9.39
CA LEU A 218 -13.51 0.33 -10.28
C LEU A 218 -14.59 0.02 -11.34
N THR A 219 -15.67 0.79 -11.33
CA THR A 219 -16.76 0.69 -12.29
C THR A 219 -16.69 1.88 -13.25
N GLN A 220 -16.66 1.62 -14.55
CA GLN A 220 -16.79 2.65 -15.56
C GLN A 220 -18.14 2.50 -16.25
N GLU A 221 -18.94 3.58 -16.17
CA GLU A 221 -20.30 3.63 -16.70
C GLU A 221 -20.37 3.31 -18.19
N ALA A 222 -21.56 2.93 -18.64
CA ALA A 222 -21.83 2.74 -20.05
C ALA A 222 -21.74 4.05 -20.83
N TYR A 223 -21.25 4.01 -22.06
CA TYR A 223 -21.31 5.14 -22.95
C TYR A 223 -22.76 5.44 -23.36
N VAL A 224 -23.19 6.66 -23.10
CA VAL A 224 -24.45 7.18 -23.59
C VAL A 224 -24.16 8.13 -24.74
N ALA A 225 -24.57 7.77 -25.96
CA ALA A 225 -24.41 8.65 -27.10
C ALA A 225 -25.15 9.97 -26.85
N PRO A 226 -24.55 11.12 -27.18
CA PRO A 226 -25.25 12.39 -27.12
C PRO A 226 -26.57 12.32 -27.89
N GLN A 227 -27.67 12.65 -27.23
CA GLN A 227 -28.94 12.73 -27.91
C GLN A 227 -28.81 13.83 -28.98
N PRO A 228 -29.16 13.57 -30.25
CA PRO A 228 -29.11 14.61 -31.26
C PRO A 228 -29.91 15.82 -30.77
N GLU A 229 -29.28 16.99 -30.82
CA GLU A 229 -29.99 18.24 -30.56
C GLU A 229 -31.29 18.24 -31.36
N PRO A 230 -32.44 18.60 -30.74
CA PRO A 230 -33.67 18.74 -31.52
C PRO A 230 -33.38 19.67 -32.70
N GLU A 231 -33.68 19.18 -33.90
CA GLU A 231 -33.54 19.97 -35.10
C GLU A 231 -34.22 21.30 -34.88
N PRO A 232 -33.56 22.46 -35.10
CA PRO A 232 -34.21 23.76 -34.88
C PRO A 232 -35.52 23.76 -35.65
N GLU A 233 -36.62 23.96 -34.86
CA GLU A 233 -37.96 24.07 -35.46
C GLU A 233 -37.86 25.05 -36.60
N ASN A 234 -38.22 24.56 -37.79
CA ASN A 234 -38.23 25.39 -38.98
C ASN A 234 -39.10 26.61 -38.68
N PRO A 235 -38.59 27.86 -38.78
CA PRO A 235 -39.38 29.03 -38.47
C PRO A 235 -40.70 28.96 -39.23
N GLU A 236 -41.80 28.91 -38.52
CA GLU A 236 -43.14 28.90 -39.09
C GLU A 236 -43.22 30.02 -40.15
N THR A 237 -43.69 29.66 -41.31
CA THR A 237 -43.90 30.63 -42.38
C THR A 237 -44.71 31.78 -41.84
N PRO A 238 -44.25 33.06 -41.95
CA PRO A 238 -44.97 34.19 -41.40
C PRO A 238 -46.39 34.18 -41.89
N GLU A 239 -47.33 34.11 -41.01
CA GLU A 239 -48.78 34.25 -41.33
C GLU A 239 -48.98 35.57 -42.05
N THR A 240 -49.74 35.52 -43.09
CA THR A 240 -50.16 36.72 -43.88
C THR A 240 -50.77 37.74 -42.91
N PRO A 241 -50.31 39.00 -42.92
CA PRO A 241 -50.81 40.02 -42.00
C PRO A 241 -52.31 40.21 -42.19
N GLU A 242 -53.07 39.96 -41.14
CA GLU A 242 -54.47 40.28 -41.10
C GLU A 242 -54.64 41.82 -41.18
N ASN A 243 -55.67 42.22 -41.90
CA ASN A 243 -56.02 43.60 -42.21
C ASN A 243 -56.19 44.38 -40.87
N PRO A 244 -55.65 45.62 -40.72
CA PRO A 244 -55.66 46.36 -39.50
C PRO A 244 -57.10 46.73 -39.11
N GLU A 245 -57.51 46.28 -37.96
CA GLU A 245 -58.74 46.70 -37.27
C GLU A 245 -58.63 48.19 -36.83
N THR A 246 -59.73 48.87 -36.87
CA THR A 246 -59.89 50.28 -36.56
C THR A 246 -59.52 50.58 -35.11
N PRO A 247 -58.71 51.67 -34.85
CA PRO A 247 -58.22 51.94 -33.51
C PRO A 247 -59.36 52.31 -32.54
N GLU A 248 -59.41 51.57 -31.41
CA GLU A 248 -60.25 51.91 -30.28
C GLU A 248 -59.71 53.14 -29.52
N THR A 249 -60.65 53.86 -28.94
CA THR A 249 -60.36 55.12 -28.20
C THR A 249 -59.57 54.87 -26.94
N PRO A 250 -58.54 55.68 -26.60
CA PRO A 250 -57.69 55.44 -25.42
C PRO A 250 -58.48 55.64 -24.12
N GLU A 251 -58.38 54.63 -23.26
CA GLU A 251 -58.80 54.68 -21.85
C GLU A 251 -57.81 55.54 -21.01
N ASN A 252 -58.35 56.21 -20.02
CA ASN A 252 -57.72 57.18 -19.16
C ASN A 252 -56.69 56.49 -18.21
N PRO A 253 -55.49 57.04 -18.01
CA PRO A 253 -54.43 56.39 -17.22
C PRO A 253 -54.79 56.35 -15.71
N GLU A 254 -54.65 55.12 -15.12
CA GLU A 254 -54.76 54.91 -13.67
C GLU A 254 -53.55 55.54 -12.92
N THR A 255 -53.86 56.01 -11.71
CA THR A 255 -52.91 56.68 -10.82
C THR A 255 -51.86 55.70 -10.27
N PRO A 256 -50.57 56.06 -10.23
CA PRO A 256 -49.53 55.17 -9.73
C PRO A 256 -49.61 54.94 -8.22
N GLU A 257 -49.52 53.66 -7.81
CA GLU A 257 -49.40 53.26 -6.41
C GLU A 257 -48.04 53.66 -5.81
N ASN A 258 -48.08 54.01 -4.54
CA ASN A 258 -46.97 54.53 -3.75
C ASN A 258 -45.95 53.41 -3.43
N PRO A 259 -44.64 53.62 -3.57
CA PRO A 259 -43.63 52.59 -3.28
C PRO A 259 -43.53 52.26 -1.78
N GLU A 260 -43.48 50.95 -1.49
CA GLU A 260 -43.25 50.43 -0.15
C GLU A 260 -41.85 50.76 0.37
N THR A 261 -41.76 51.06 1.66
CA THR A 261 -40.57 51.40 2.41
C THR A 261 -39.65 50.18 2.59
N PRO A 262 -38.33 50.26 2.34
CA PRO A 262 -37.44 49.14 2.54
C PRO A 262 -37.24 48.80 4.02
N GLU A 263 -37.26 47.50 4.32
CA GLU A 263 -37.01 46.95 5.65
C GLU A 263 -35.50 47.12 6.05
N THR A 264 -35.30 47.40 7.31
CA THR A 264 -34.00 47.62 7.95
C THR A 264 -33.26 46.27 8.12
N PRO A 265 -31.97 46.16 7.79
CA PRO A 265 -31.22 44.90 7.99
C PRO A 265 -30.99 44.62 9.47
N GLU A 266 -31.22 43.35 9.86
CA GLU A 266 -30.92 42.83 11.21
C GLU A 266 -29.43 42.81 11.50
N THR A 267 -29.08 43.25 12.70
CA THR A 267 -27.71 43.24 13.25
C THR A 267 -27.24 41.80 13.58
N PRO A 268 -26.06 41.38 13.22
CA PRO A 268 -25.53 40.05 13.61
C PRO A 268 -25.27 39.95 15.12
N ALA A 269 -25.67 38.87 15.72
CA ALA A 269 -25.46 38.55 17.13
C ALA A 269 -23.97 38.30 17.42
N GLU A 270 -23.48 38.87 18.52
CA GLU A 270 -22.16 38.68 19.10
C GLU A 270 -21.95 37.23 19.55
N PRO A 271 -20.75 36.63 19.38
CA PRO A 271 -20.43 35.33 19.92
C PRO A 271 -20.22 35.37 21.45
N SER A 272 -20.85 34.43 22.14
CA SER A 272 -20.69 34.17 23.58
C SER A 272 -19.27 33.79 23.96
N PRO A 273 -18.77 34.21 25.10
CA PRO A 273 -17.42 33.84 25.57
C PRO A 273 -17.34 32.41 26.07
N GLU A 274 -16.23 31.76 25.73
CA GLU A 274 -15.78 30.44 26.17
C GLU A 274 -15.51 30.42 27.69
N PRO A 275 -15.85 29.37 28.44
CA PRO A 275 -15.52 29.31 29.87
C PRO A 275 -14.05 28.94 30.08
N GLU A 276 -13.33 29.78 30.83
CA GLU A 276 -12.04 29.52 31.45
C GLU A 276 -12.16 28.32 32.40
N ASN A 277 -11.36 27.29 32.15
CA ASN A 277 -11.11 26.23 33.12
C ASN A 277 -9.94 26.64 34.02
N ALA A 278 -10.22 26.81 35.28
CA ALA A 278 -9.25 26.86 36.37
C ALA A 278 -9.04 25.46 36.97
N GLU A 279 -7.78 25.19 37.32
CA GLU A 279 -7.13 24.12 38.08
C GLU A 279 -6.70 22.88 37.30
#